data_10a6865415ad25b0e4beefbe8d90fd46
#
_entry.id   10a6865415ad25b0e4beefbe8d90fd46
#
_cell.length_a   1.000
_cell.length_b   1.000
_cell.length_c   1.000
_cell.angle_alpha   90.00
_cell.angle_beta   90.00
_cell.angle_gamma   90.00
#
_symmetry.space_group_name_H-M   'P 1'
#
loop_
_entity.id
_entity.type
_entity.pdbx_description
1 polymer ?
#
loop_
_entity_poly.entity_id
_entity_poly.type
_entity_poly.pdbx_seq_one_letter_code
_entity_poly.pdbx_strand_id
1 'polypeptide(L)'
;MGVYQVARVISSLVDFYQWLVVIWCIMSWFPRRDGSLLDDVATVINNLVEPYVGIFRRFVPPIGGMDFSPMIALFVLVAAERALFQLLFALA
;
A
#
# COMPACT_ATOMS: atom_id res chain seq x y z
N MET A 1 26.42 8.81 -0.29
CA MET A 1 25.10 9.32 0.08
C MET A 1 24.97 9.39 1.59
N GLY A 2 24.41 10.49 2.09
CA GLY A 2 24.12 10.61 3.51
C GLY A 2 22.86 9.84 3.90
N VAL A 3 22.73 9.57 5.19
CA VAL A 3 21.56 8.87 5.73
C VAL A 3 20.27 9.59 5.38
N TYR A 4 20.28 10.93 5.42
CA TYR A 4 19.08 11.71 5.07
C TYR A 4 18.66 11.53 3.62
N GLN A 5 19.60 11.41 2.71
CA GLN A 5 19.30 11.20 1.30
C GLN A 5 18.68 9.82 1.07
N VAL A 6 19.24 8.80 1.72
CA VAL A 6 18.70 7.43 1.65
C VAL A 6 17.30 7.40 2.24
N ALA A 7 17.11 8.01 3.41
CA ALA A 7 15.80 8.06 4.08
C ALA A 7 14.77 8.78 3.20
N ARG A 8 15.17 9.86 2.52
CA ARG A 8 14.27 10.61 1.64
C ARG A 8 13.83 9.79 0.44
N VAL A 9 14.75 9.03 -0.17
CA VAL A 9 14.42 8.16 -1.29
C VAL A 9 13.45 7.07 -0.85
N ILE A 10 13.75 6.42 0.28
CA ILE A 10 12.88 5.37 0.83
C ILE A 10 11.49 5.95 1.15
N SER A 11 11.45 7.13 1.78
CA SER A 11 10.20 7.80 2.11
C SER A 11 9.35 8.07 0.87
N SER A 12 9.98 8.58 -0.19
CA SER A 12 9.27 8.87 -1.44
C SER A 12 8.68 7.61 -2.06
N LEU A 13 9.43 6.51 -2.06
CA LEU A 13 8.95 5.24 -2.61
C LEU A 13 7.82 4.66 -1.78
N VAL A 14 7.95 4.70 -0.46
CA VAL A 14 6.92 4.20 0.45
C VAL A 14 5.66 5.05 0.34
N ASP A 15 5.79 6.37 0.30
CA ASP A 15 4.65 7.28 0.16
C ASP A 15 3.91 7.02 -1.15
N PHE A 16 4.63 6.83 -2.24
CA PHE A 16 4.03 6.50 -3.52
C PHE A 16 3.24 5.19 -3.43
N TYR A 17 3.82 4.18 -2.80
CA TYR A 17 3.16 2.89 -2.64
C TYR A 17 1.94 2.99 -1.74
N GLN A 18 2.01 3.79 -0.67
CA GLN A 18 0.86 4.05 0.21
C GLN A 18 -0.30 4.65 -0.57
N TRP A 19 -0.02 5.60 -1.46
CA TRP A 19 -1.05 6.18 -2.31
C TRP A 19 -1.66 5.16 -3.26
N LEU A 20 -0.85 4.25 -3.80
CA LEU A 20 -1.37 3.16 -4.64
C LEU A 20 -2.33 2.27 -3.85
N VAL A 21 -1.97 1.94 -2.61
CA VAL A 21 -2.83 1.12 -1.74
C VAL A 21 -4.13 1.87 -1.42
N VAL A 22 -4.06 3.15 -1.11
CA VAL A 22 -5.24 3.98 -0.82
C VAL A 22 -6.17 4.04 -2.03
N ILE A 23 -5.61 4.33 -3.20
CA ILE A 23 -6.38 4.39 -4.45
C ILE A 23 -7.04 3.04 -4.73
N TRP A 24 -6.28 1.96 -4.60
CA TRP A 24 -6.81 0.62 -4.80
C TRP A 24 -7.95 0.30 -3.83
N CYS A 25 -7.80 0.71 -2.57
CA CYS A 25 -8.82 0.52 -1.55
C CYS A 25 -10.12 1.24 -1.92
N ILE A 26 -10.01 2.50 -2.35
CA ILE A 26 -11.17 3.28 -2.78
C ILE A 26 -11.81 2.65 -4.02
N MET A 27 -11.00 2.23 -4.98
CA MET A 27 -11.51 1.63 -6.21
C MET A 27 -12.22 0.30 -5.96
N SER A 28 -11.79 -0.46 -4.96
CA SER A 28 -12.43 -1.74 -4.63
C SER A 28 -13.81 -1.56 -4.05
N TRP A 29 -14.14 -0.39 -3.52
CA TRP A 29 -15.45 -0.10 -2.95
C TRP A 29 -16.46 0.37 -4.00
N PHE A 30 -15.99 0.76 -5.18
CA PHE A 30 -16.86 1.22 -6.26
C PHE A 30 -16.95 0.18 -7.36
N PRO A 31 -18.17 -0.02 -7.94
CA PRO A 31 -18.29 -0.93 -9.06
C PRO A 31 -17.55 -0.37 -10.28
N ARG A 32 -16.80 -1.24 -10.94
CA ARG A 32 -16.06 -0.90 -12.15
C ARG A 32 -16.82 -1.40 -13.36
N ARG A 33 -16.80 -0.60 -14.42
CA ARG A 33 -17.38 -1.00 -15.70
C ARG A 33 -16.30 -1.69 -16.54
N ASP A 34 -16.62 -2.87 -17.05
CA ASP A 34 -15.70 -3.61 -17.89
C ASP A 34 -15.41 -2.84 -19.18
N GLY A 35 -14.15 -2.89 -19.62
CA GLY A 35 -13.73 -2.28 -20.86
C GLY A 35 -13.47 -0.78 -20.79
N SER A 36 -13.60 -0.16 -19.60
CA SER A 36 -13.29 1.26 -19.44
C SER A 36 -11.80 1.45 -19.21
N LEU A 37 -11.31 2.68 -19.49
CA LEU A 37 -9.93 3.05 -19.17
C LEU A 37 -9.67 2.92 -17.67
N LEU A 38 -10.67 3.23 -16.86
CA LEU A 38 -10.59 3.10 -15.42
C LEU A 38 -10.35 1.65 -14.99
N ASP A 39 -10.96 0.70 -15.70
CA ASP A 39 -10.77 -0.72 -15.43
C ASP A 39 -9.33 -1.15 -15.73
N ASP A 40 -8.75 -0.66 -16.81
CA ASP A 40 -7.36 -0.95 -17.18
C ASP A 40 -6.40 -0.40 -16.12
N VAL A 41 -6.62 0.83 -15.67
CA VAL A 41 -5.82 1.45 -14.62
C VAL A 41 -5.96 0.66 -13.32
N ALA A 42 -7.17 0.24 -12.99
CA ALA A 42 -7.42 -0.55 -11.79
C ALA A 42 -6.68 -1.88 -11.82
N THR A 43 -6.62 -2.53 -12.99
CA THR A 43 -5.90 -3.80 -13.16
C THR A 43 -4.40 -3.62 -12.91
N VAL A 44 -3.81 -2.56 -13.45
CA VAL A 44 -2.39 -2.27 -13.23
C VAL A 44 -2.11 -2.03 -11.75
N ILE A 45 -2.92 -1.21 -11.10
CA ILE A 45 -2.76 -0.91 -9.67
C ILE A 45 -2.93 -2.21 -8.85
N ASN A 46 -3.92 -3.02 -9.19
CA ASN A 46 -4.15 -4.29 -8.52
C ASN A 46 -2.93 -5.21 -8.61
N ASN A 47 -2.29 -5.27 -9.78
CA ASN A 47 -1.11 -6.10 -9.99
C ASN A 47 0.08 -5.63 -9.15
N LEU A 48 0.16 -4.34 -8.86
CA LEU A 48 1.22 -3.76 -8.02
C LEU A 48 0.95 -3.92 -6.53
N VAL A 49 -0.32 -3.88 -6.14
CA VAL A 49 -0.74 -3.88 -4.72
C VAL A 49 -1.01 -5.29 -4.21
N GLU A 50 -1.53 -6.18 -5.06
CA GLU A 50 -1.97 -7.52 -4.66
C GLU A 50 -0.87 -8.36 -4.02
N PRO A 51 0.39 -8.38 -4.51
CA PRO A 51 1.43 -9.17 -3.86
C PRO A 51 1.65 -8.83 -2.39
N TYR A 52 1.43 -7.57 -2.02
CA TYR A 52 1.58 -7.12 -0.65
C TYR A 52 0.29 -7.32 0.16
N VAL A 53 -0.81 -6.78 -0.33
CA VAL A 53 -2.11 -6.84 0.35
C VAL A 53 -2.63 -8.27 0.43
N GLY A 54 -2.33 -9.10 -0.56
CA GLY A 54 -2.74 -10.50 -0.58
C GLY A 54 -2.22 -11.30 0.60
N ILE A 55 -1.05 -10.94 1.14
CA ILE A 55 -0.51 -11.57 2.33
C ILE A 55 -1.46 -11.38 3.51
N PHE A 56 -2.01 -10.19 3.65
CA PHE A 56 -2.91 -9.84 4.76
C PHE A 56 -4.29 -10.46 4.60
N ARG A 57 -4.73 -10.74 3.37
CA ARG A 57 -6.02 -11.40 3.15
C ARG A 57 -6.08 -12.80 3.72
N ARG A 58 -4.94 -13.44 3.89
CA ARG A 58 -4.85 -14.77 4.50
C ARG A 58 -5.17 -14.71 5.99
N PHE A 59 -4.89 -13.58 6.64
CA PHE A 59 -5.05 -13.41 8.07
C PHE A 59 -6.30 -12.64 8.43
N VAL A 60 -6.81 -11.81 7.51
CA VAL A 60 -7.96 -10.95 7.75
C VAL A 60 -9.08 -11.35 6.80
N PRO A 61 -10.07 -12.11 7.29
CA PRO A 61 -11.22 -12.48 6.46
C PRO A 61 -12.09 -11.25 6.18
N PRO A 62 -12.77 -11.20 5.02
CA PRO A 62 -13.71 -10.13 4.74
C PRO A 62 -14.86 -10.15 5.74
N ILE A 63 -15.24 -8.97 6.24
CA ILE A 63 -16.30 -8.80 7.23
C ILE A 63 -17.40 -7.97 6.57
N GLY A 64 -18.62 -8.51 6.60
CA GLY A 64 -19.77 -7.82 6.04
C GLY A 64 -19.68 -7.57 4.54
N GLY A 65 -18.93 -8.39 3.82
CA GLY A 65 -18.71 -8.23 2.37
C GLY A 65 -17.68 -7.18 2.01
N MET A 66 -17.07 -6.52 3.00
CA MET A 66 -16.02 -5.53 2.78
C MET A 66 -14.67 -6.12 3.12
N ASP A 67 -13.69 -5.85 2.26
CA ASP A 67 -12.31 -6.28 2.46
C ASP A 67 -11.55 -5.20 3.22
N PHE A 68 -11.17 -5.50 4.45
CA PHE A 68 -10.40 -4.60 5.30
C PHE A 68 -8.90 -4.84 5.24
N SER A 69 -8.45 -5.83 4.47
CA SER A 69 -7.03 -6.14 4.34
C SER A 69 -6.18 -4.96 3.87
N PRO A 70 -6.63 -4.13 2.89
CA PRO A 70 -5.85 -2.97 2.47
C PRO A 70 -5.61 -1.97 3.59
N MET A 71 -6.59 -1.78 4.46
CA MET A 71 -6.46 -0.84 5.58
C MET A 71 -5.39 -1.33 6.56
N ILE A 72 -5.42 -2.60 6.90
CA ILE A 72 -4.44 -3.21 7.80
C ILE A 72 -3.05 -3.18 7.16
N ALA A 73 -2.96 -3.50 5.88
CA ALA A 73 -1.70 -3.44 5.13
C ALA A 73 -1.13 -2.02 5.15
N LEU A 74 -1.97 -1.01 5.03
CA LEU A 74 -1.55 0.39 5.08
C LEU A 74 -1.00 0.75 6.47
N PHE A 75 -1.68 0.34 7.53
CA PHE A 75 -1.20 0.56 8.90
C PHE A 75 0.15 -0.09 9.14
N VAL A 76 0.33 -1.33 8.68
CA VAL A 76 1.60 -2.04 8.83
C VAL A 76 2.69 -1.32 8.06
N LEU A 77 2.39 -0.83 6.85
CA LEU A 77 3.35 -0.11 6.02
C LEU A 77 3.81 1.18 6.69
N VAL A 78 2.89 1.94 7.27
CA VAL A 78 3.20 3.17 8.00
C VAL A 78 4.05 2.86 9.24
N ALA A 79 3.67 1.84 10.00
CA ALA A 79 4.42 1.44 11.19
C ALA A 79 5.83 0.97 10.83
N ALA A 80 5.97 0.20 9.76
CA ALA A 80 7.26 -0.28 9.29
C ALA A 80 8.15 0.87 8.83
N GLU A 81 7.58 1.86 8.15
CA GLU A 81 8.31 3.05 7.72
C GLU A 81 8.86 3.82 8.91
N ARG A 82 8.03 4.02 9.93
CA ARG A 82 8.45 4.72 11.16
C ARG A 82 9.55 3.96 11.88
N ALA A 83 9.40 2.65 12.00
CA ALA A 83 10.41 1.81 12.64
C ALA A 83 11.74 1.86 11.88
N LEU A 84 11.69 1.83 10.57
CA LEU A 84 12.86 1.91 9.70
C LEU A 84 13.59 3.23 9.89
N PHE A 85 12.86 4.35 9.93
CA PHE A 85 13.46 5.67 10.11
C PHE A 85 14.08 5.83 11.50
N GLN A 86 13.41 5.34 12.55
CA GLN A 86 13.98 5.35 13.89
C GLN A 86 15.28 4.58 13.93
N LEU A 87 15.33 3.43 13.28
CA LEU A 87 16.53 2.60 13.23
C LEU A 87 17.65 3.30 12.45
N LEU A 88 17.34 3.87 11.29
CA LEU A 88 18.33 4.57 10.46
C LEU A 88 18.94 5.77 11.19
N PHE A 89 18.13 6.58 11.84
CA PHE A 89 18.61 7.76 12.54
C PHE A 89 19.32 7.42 13.84
N ALA A 90 18.98 6.27 14.46
CA ALA A 90 19.70 5.80 15.63
C ALA A 90 21.10 5.30 15.29
N LEU A 91 21.28 4.77 14.08
CA LEU A 91 22.57 4.26 13.62
C LEU A 91 23.43 5.34 12.97
N ALA A 92 22.84 6.48 12.64
CA ALA A 92 23.55 7.57 11.97
C ALA A 92 24.46 8.35 12.92
#